data_b3e22ccaffe93a47fce3b13f1d170ebf
#
_entry.id   b3e22ccaffe93a47fce3b13f1d170ebf
#
_cell.length_a   1.000
_cell.length_b   1.000
_cell.length_c   1.000
_cell.angle_alpha   90.00
_cell.angle_beta   90.00
_cell.angle_gamma   90.00
#
_symmetry.space_group_name_H-M   'P 1'
#
loop_
_entity.id
_entity.type
_entity.pdbx_description
1 polymer ?
#
loop_
_entity_poly.entity_id
_entity_poly.type
_entity_poly.pdbx_seq_one_letter_code
_entity_poly.pdbx_strand_id
1 'polypeptide(L)'
;MSLDTTLNVEQLVHKLVNGQGVVVGNIKVTGPRQGYGFFSDAETYLGIDSGLILATGNIYDALGPNDVPYKTGYFTDPKIKKKPKGDKDLNKVCHGITGDVEVIEFDFIPMNNKITFNYVFGSEEYPEYVGSKYNDVFAFIVNGEKVKRANIAIVPGINLPVSINTLNGDLNQFTM
;
A
#
# COMPACT_ATOMS: atom_id res chain seq x y z
N MET A 1 6.92 -5.05 15.91
CA MET A 1 5.80 -5.23 14.96
C MET A 1 5.53 -6.71 14.78
N SER A 2 4.28 -7.12 14.83
CA SER A 2 3.80 -8.49 14.62
C SER A 2 2.91 -8.54 13.37
N LEU A 3 2.92 -9.67 12.64
CA LEU A 3 2.12 -9.86 11.42
C LEU A 3 1.13 -11.02 11.58
N ASP A 4 -0.12 -10.77 11.24
CA ASP A 4 -1.17 -11.79 11.16
C ASP A 4 -1.57 -12.01 9.70
N THR A 5 -1.24 -13.18 9.19
CA THR A 5 -1.58 -13.64 7.83
C THR A 5 -2.72 -14.66 7.82
N THR A 6 -3.39 -14.91 8.94
CA THR A 6 -4.45 -15.91 9.02
C THR A 6 -5.82 -15.37 8.60
N LEU A 7 -6.01 -14.05 8.72
CA LEU A 7 -7.27 -13.37 8.38
C LEU A 7 -7.48 -13.34 6.85
N ASN A 8 -8.69 -13.60 6.41
CA ASN A 8 -9.07 -13.34 5.01
C ASN A 8 -9.28 -11.84 4.77
N VAL A 9 -9.44 -11.42 3.51
CA VAL A 9 -9.54 -10.00 3.14
C VAL A 9 -10.76 -9.31 3.77
N GLU A 10 -11.89 -10.00 3.89
CA GLU A 10 -13.09 -9.45 4.54
C GLU A 10 -12.82 -9.17 6.02
N GLN A 11 -12.25 -10.15 6.73
CA GLN A 11 -11.87 -10.00 8.14
C GLN A 11 -10.87 -8.86 8.33
N LEU A 12 -9.89 -8.70 7.43
CA LEU A 12 -8.90 -7.63 7.45
C LEU A 12 -9.54 -6.25 7.32
N VAL A 13 -10.41 -6.06 6.32
CA VAL A 13 -11.07 -4.76 6.09
C VAL A 13 -12.04 -4.44 7.24
N HIS A 14 -12.81 -5.42 7.71
CA HIS A 14 -13.68 -5.21 8.87
C HIS A 14 -12.89 -4.86 10.14
N LYS A 15 -11.73 -5.49 10.36
CA LYS A 15 -10.84 -5.18 11.48
C LYS A 15 -10.26 -3.76 11.38
N LEU A 16 -9.87 -3.34 10.17
CA LEU A 16 -9.36 -1.99 9.90
C LEU A 16 -10.37 -0.90 10.25
N VAL A 17 -11.64 -1.09 9.89
CA VAL A 17 -12.68 -0.05 10.07
C VAL A 17 -13.51 -0.22 11.34
N ASN A 18 -13.22 -1.21 12.18
CA ASN A 18 -13.98 -1.49 13.39
C ASN A 18 -14.00 -0.28 14.33
N GLY A 19 -15.20 0.15 14.69
CA GLY A 19 -15.40 1.32 15.57
C GLY A 19 -15.12 2.68 14.93
N GLN A 20 -14.77 2.75 13.65
CA GLN A 20 -14.40 3.99 12.95
C GLN A 20 -15.60 4.74 12.32
N GLY A 21 -16.82 4.25 12.52
CA GLY A 21 -18.01 4.86 11.92
C GLY A 21 -18.07 4.74 10.39
N VAL A 22 -17.63 3.60 9.88
CA VAL A 22 -17.64 3.27 8.45
C VAL A 22 -18.27 1.88 8.27
N VAL A 23 -19.25 1.78 7.37
CA VAL A 23 -19.81 0.50 6.92
C VAL A 23 -19.14 0.12 5.60
N VAL A 24 -18.70 -1.14 5.49
CA VAL A 24 -18.00 -1.64 4.30
C VAL A 24 -18.72 -2.83 3.68
N GLY A 25 -18.51 -3.03 2.37
CA GLY A 25 -19.04 -4.15 1.61
C GLY A 25 -18.33 -4.33 0.29
N ASN A 26 -18.71 -5.36 -0.47
CA ASN A 26 -18.15 -5.68 -1.78
C ASN A 26 -16.62 -5.77 -1.80
N ILE A 27 -16.05 -6.34 -0.74
CA ILE A 27 -14.61 -6.43 -0.50
C ILE A 27 -13.97 -7.41 -1.47
N LYS A 28 -12.90 -7.00 -2.14
CA LYS A 28 -12.13 -7.80 -3.11
C LYS A 28 -10.65 -7.59 -2.90
N VAL A 29 -9.88 -8.59 -3.27
CA VAL A 29 -8.42 -8.53 -3.32
C VAL A 29 -7.91 -9.00 -4.68
N THR A 30 -6.91 -8.33 -5.20
CA THR A 30 -6.13 -8.72 -6.38
C THR A 30 -4.67 -8.72 -5.97
N GLY A 31 -4.00 -9.82 -6.18
CA GLY A 31 -2.62 -10.05 -5.77
C GLY A 31 -2.46 -11.35 -4.99
N PRO A 32 -1.25 -11.78 -4.73
CA PRO A 32 -1.01 -13.03 -4.04
C PRO A 32 -1.17 -12.90 -2.52
N ARG A 33 -1.56 -13.99 -1.89
CA ARG A 33 -1.90 -14.07 -0.45
C ARG A 33 -0.80 -13.55 0.48
N GLN A 34 0.45 -13.71 0.12
CA GLN A 34 1.60 -13.26 0.92
C GLN A 34 1.87 -11.76 0.83
N GLY A 35 1.18 -11.05 -0.06
CA GLY A 35 1.29 -9.60 -0.24
C GLY A 35 0.40 -8.78 0.71
N TYR A 36 -0.44 -9.40 1.53
CA TYR A 36 -1.30 -8.65 2.45
C TYR A 36 -1.51 -9.36 3.78
N GLY A 37 -1.78 -8.57 4.82
CA GLY A 37 -2.04 -9.05 6.17
C GLY A 37 -2.43 -7.92 7.11
N PHE A 38 -2.41 -8.19 8.40
CA PHE A 38 -2.63 -7.21 9.45
C PHE A 38 -1.37 -7.09 10.31
N PHE A 39 -0.95 -5.87 10.59
CA PHE A 39 0.16 -5.64 11.51
C PHE A 39 -0.32 -5.09 12.85
N SER A 40 0.44 -5.33 13.91
CA SER A 40 0.24 -4.78 15.26
C SER A 40 1.57 -4.51 15.95
N ASP A 41 1.52 -3.85 17.09
CA ASP A 41 2.70 -3.51 17.91
C ASP A 41 3.73 -2.70 17.12
N ALA A 42 3.29 -1.74 16.30
CA ALA A 42 4.16 -1.01 15.38
C ALA A 42 4.33 0.48 15.70
N GLU A 43 3.66 1.01 16.73
CA GLU A 43 3.67 2.43 17.11
C GLU A 43 5.08 3.01 17.19
N THR A 44 6.00 2.31 17.86
CA THR A 44 7.39 2.76 18.04
C THR A 44 8.17 2.88 16.71
N TYR A 45 7.79 2.11 15.70
CA TYR A 45 8.53 2.02 14.44
C TYR A 45 7.87 2.80 13.31
N LEU A 46 6.54 2.79 13.27
CA LEU A 46 5.76 3.35 12.18
C LEU A 46 4.94 4.59 12.57
N GLY A 47 4.84 4.91 13.88
CA GLY A 47 3.91 5.93 14.36
C GLY A 47 2.42 5.55 14.19
N ILE A 48 2.15 4.29 13.86
CA ILE A 48 0.82 3.69 13.74
C ILE A 48 0.88 2.31 14.40
N ASP A 49 0.05 2.08 15.42
CA ASP A 49 0.10 0.86 16.21
C ASP A 49 -0.28 -0.38 15.42
N SER A 50 -1.36 -0.30 14.66
CA SER A 50 -1.89 -1.44 13.92
C SER A 50 -2.62 -1.03 12.66
N GLY A 51 -2.72 -1.95 11.70
CA GLY A 51 -3.41 -1.70 10.45
C GLY A 51 -3.25 -2.80 9.41
N LEU A 52 -3.72 -2.49 8.23
CA LEU A 52 -3.55 -3.32 7.05
C LEU A 52 -2.17 -3.08 6.45
N ILE A 53 -1.47 -4.15 6.12
CA ILE A 53 -0.21 -4.09 5.37
C ILE A 53 -0.42 -4.67 3.97
N LEU A 54 0.11 -3.96 2.97
CA LEU A 54 0.17 -4.39 1.57
C LEU A 54 1.63 -4.31 1.11
N ALA A 55 2.10 -5.30 0.38
CA ALA A 55 3.43 -5.32 -0.19
C ALA A 55 3.42 -5.90 -1.61
N THR A 56 4.25 -5.38 -2.48
CA THR A 56 4.51 -5.94 -3.81
C THR A 56 5.28 -7.25 -3.75
N GLY A 57 5.80 -7.58 -2.56
CA GLY A 57 6.50 -8.81 -2.22
C GLY A 57 5.83 -9.59 -1.09
N ASN A 58 6.63 -10.18 -0.25
CA ASN A 58 6.16 -10.86 0.95
C ASN A 58 6.11 -9.85 2.12
N ILE A 59 4.95 -9.70 2.76
CA ILE A 59 4.81 -8.77 3.90
C ILE A 59 5.78 -9.03 5.05
N TYR A 60 6.32 -10.24 5.18
CA TYR A 60 7.33 -10.56 6.18
C TYR A 60 8.66 -9.83 5.95
N ASP A 61 8.93 -9.35 4.72
CA ASP A 61 10.12 -8.56 4.43
C ASP A 61 10.07 -7.20 5.15
N ALA A 62 8.88 -6.69 5.45
CA ALA A 62 8.70 -5.46 6.23
C ALA A 62 9.17 -5.56 7.70
N LEU A 63 9.42 -6.77 8.21
CA LEU A 63 9.98 -6.94 9.56
C LEU A 63 11.48 -6.60 9.63
N GLY A 64 12.17 -6.56 8.48
CA GLY A 64 13.61 -6.38 8.41
C GLY A 64 14.42 -7.61 8.85
N PRO A 65 15.74 -7.49 8.97
CA PRO A 65 16.47 -6.27 8.67
C PRO A 65 16.54 -5.97 7.18
N ASN A 66 16.71 -4.71 6.81
CA ASN A 66 17.09 -4.32 5.46
C ASN A 66 18.61 -4.55 5.30
N ASP A 67 18.98 -5.77 4.92
CA ASP A 67 20.37 -6.27 4.87
C ASP A 67 20.85 -6.60 3.45
N VAL A 68 20.01 -6.35 2.45
CA VAL A 68 20.32 -6.53 1.04
C VAL A 68 19.89 -5.30 0.23
N PRO A 69 20.62 -4.95 -0.84
CA PRO A 69 20.33 -3.76 -1.63
C PRO A 69 19.07 -3.88 -2.50
N TYR A 70 18.42 -5.02 -2.50
CA TYR A 70 17.18 -5.27 -3.25
C TYR A 70 16.42 -6.45 -2.67
N LYS A 71 15.11 -6.34 -2.65
CA LYS A 71 14.20 -7.49 -2.53
C LYS A 71 13.22 -7.43 -3.69
N THR A 72 13.10 -8.55 -4.40
CA THR A 72 12.21 -8.57 -5.55
C THR A 72 10.80 -8.92 -5.12
N GLY A 73 9.83 -8.18 -5.66
CA GLY A 73 8.42 -8.51 -5.54
C GLY A 73 8.00 -9.70 -6.39
N TYR A 74 8.89 -10.26 -7.20
CA TYR A 74 8.58 -11.47 -7.95
C TYR A 74 8.30 -12.60 -6.98
N PHE A 75 7.02 -12.92 -6.83
CA PHE A 75 6.60 -14.08 -6.10
C PHE A 75 7.25 -15.30 -6.74
N THR A 76 8.19 -15.86 -6.01
CA THR A 76 8.97 -17.03 -6.42
C THR A 76 8.16 -18.33 -6.33
N ASP A 77 6.83 -18.27 -6.30
CA ASP A 77 6.01 -19.45 -6.42
C ASP A 77 6.21 -20.04 -7.84
N PRO A 78 6.88 -21.18 -7.98
CA PRO A 78 7.11 -21.81 -9.26
C PRO A 78 5.82 -22.18 -10.00
N LYS A 79 4.68 -22.13 -9.34
CA LYS A 79 3.35 -22.33 -9.94
C LYS A 79 2.83 -21.09 -10.63
N ILE A 80 3.35 -19.89 -10.31
CA ILE A 80 2.96 -18.65 -10.96
C ILE A 80 3.77 -18.48 -12.26
N LYS A 81 3.25 -19.02 -13.35
CA LYS A 81 3.89 -18.96 -14.67
C LYS A 81 3.70 -17.63 -15.40
N LYS A 82 2.88 -16.73 -14.90
CA LYS A 82 2.63 -15.40 -15.50
C LYS A 82 2.95 -14.32 -14.48
N LYS A 83 3.76 -13.35 -14.91
CA LYS A 83 3.94 -12.11 -14.15
C LYS A 83 2.56 -11.53 -13.83
N PRO A 84 2.31 -11.11 -12.57
CA PRO A 84 1.09 -10.38 -12.24
C PRO A 84 0.90 -9.22 -13.22
N LYS A 85 -0.32 -9.04 -13.69
CA LYS A 85 -0.64 -7.89 -14.54
C LYS A 85 -0.61 -6.66 -13.67
N GLY A 86 -0.02 -5.57 -14.19
CA GLY A 86 -0.10 -4.27 -13.55
C GLY A 86 -1.54 -3.79 -13.42
N ASP A 87 -1.75 -2.84 -12.52
CA ASP A 87 -3.03 -2.18 -12.34
C ASP A 87 -3.15 -0.92 -13.22
N LYS A 88 -4.32 -0.70 -13.81
CA LYS A 88 -4.54 0.41 -14.74
C LYS A 88 -4.51 1.79 -14.07
N ASP A 89 -4.95 1.87 -12.83
CA ASP A 89 -4.94 3.13 -12.09
C ASP A 89 -3.56 3.44 -11.57
N LEU A 90 -2.83 2.45 -11.05
CA LEU A 90 -1.42 2.60 -10.69
C LEU A 90 -0.55 2.97 -11.89
N ASN A 91 -0.80 2.37 -13.06
CA ASN A 91 -0.12 2.73 -14.30
C ASN A 91 -0.31 4.21 -14.68
N LYS A 92 -1.52 4.76 -14.43
CA LYS A 92 -1.76 6.20 -14.62
C LYS A 92 -1.03 7.06 -13.59
N VAL A 93 -1.01 6.60 -12.34
CA VAL A 93 -0.38 7.32 -11.23
C VAL A 93 1.13 7.41 -11.42
N CYS A 94 1.79 6.32 -11.80
CA CYS A 94 3.25 6.31 -12.00
C CYS A 94 3.70 6.64 -13.43
N HIS A 95 2.76 6.90 -14.36
CA HIS A 95 3.04 7.11 -15.78
C HIS A 95 3.86 5.98 -16.41
N GLY A 96 3.62 4.74 -15.96
CA GLY A 96 4.39 3.57 -16.37
C GLY A 96 3.57 2.29 -16.41
N ILE A 97 4.26 1.16 -16.47
CA ILE A 97 3.66 -0.17 -16.36
C ILE A 97 4.08 -0.76 -15.01
N THR A 98 3.10 -1.00 -14.15
CA THR A 98 3.32 -1.63 -12.85
C THR A 98 3.40 -3.16 -12.97
N GLY A 99 4.11 -3.79 -12.04
CA GLY A 99 4.15 -5.23 -11.84
C GLY A 99 3.91 -5.55 -10.36
N ASP A 100 3.71 -6.81 -10.04
CA ASP A 100 3.58 -7.32 -8.65
C ASP A 100 2.59 -6.52 -7.78
N VAL A 101 1.45 -6.18 -8.38
CA VAL A 101 0.46 -5.28 -7.77
C VAL A 101 -0.34 -6.01 -6.71
N GLU A 102 -0.51 -5.36 -5.57
CA GLU A 102 -1.42 -5.77 -4.51
C GLU A 102 -2.53 -4.72 -4.35
N VAL A 103 -3.79 -5.12 -4.53
CA VAL A 103 -4.94 -4.21 -4.49
C VAL A 103 -6.02 -4.76 -3.58
N ILE A 104 -6.51 -3.95 -2.66
CA ILE A 104 -7.75 -4.20 -1.93
C ILE A 104 -8.78 -3.15 -2.31
N GLU A 105 -9.94 -3.60 -2.75
CA GLU A 105 -11.08 -2.78 -3.13
C GLU A 105 -12.27 -3.07 -2.22
N PHE A 106 -12.97 -2.04 -1.82
CA PHE A 106 -14.24 -2.19 -1.09
C PHE A 106 -15.12 -0.95 -1.27
N ASP A 107 -16.41 -1.16 -1.19
CA ASP A 107 -17.37 -0.08 -1.05
C ASP A 107 -17.46 0.35 0.41
N PHE A 108 -17.67 1.64 0.65
CA PHE A 108 -17.84 2.14 2.00
C PHE A 108 -18.92 3.23 2.11
N ILE A 109 -19.59 3.25 3.25
CA ILE A 109 -20.55 4.29 3.62
C ILE A 109 -20.06 4.92 4.92
N PRO A 110 -19.62 6.19 4.88
CA PRO A 110 -19.22 6.89 6.10
C PRO A 110 -20.44 7.31 6.90
N MET A 111 -20.40 7.18 8.21
CA MET A 111 -21.43 7.70 9.13
C MET A 111 -21.24 9.18 9.42
N ASN A 112 -20.08 9.75 9.10
CA ASN A 112 -19.70 11.13 9.28
C ASN A 112 -19.34 11.80 7.95
N ASN A 113 -19.24 13.11 7.95
CA ASN A 113 -18.91 13.90 6.76
C ASN A 113 -17.40 13.97 6.44
N LYS A 114 -16.56 13.34 7.28
CA LYS A 114 -15.11 13.28 7.12
C LYS A 114 -14.61 11.88 7.42
N ILE A 115 -13.73 11.37 6.56
CA ILE A 115 -12.92 10.18 6.79
C ILE A 115 -11.45 10.59 6.78
N THR A 116 -10.67 10.03 7.67
CA THR A 116 -9.22 10.23 7.73
C THR A 116 -8.53 8.87 7.64
N PHE A 117 -7.50 8.77 6.82
CA PHE A 117 -6.65 7.60 6.69
C PHE A 117 -5.22 7.99 7.05
N ASN A 118 -4.63 7.23 7.95
CA ASN A 118 -3.20 7.29 8.22
C ASN A 118 -2.53 6.17 7.44
N TYR A 119 -1.38 6.46 6.84
CA TYR A 119 -0.60 5.44 6.14
C TYR A 119 0.89 5.73 6.24
N VAL A 120 1.68 4.69 6.14
CA VAL A 120 3.13 4.74 6.02
C VAL A 120 3.51 4.06 4.71
N PHE A 121 4.37 4.68 3.95
CA PHE A 121 4.96 4.14 2.74
C PHE A 121 6.43 3.80 3.00
N GLY A 122 6.83 2.59 2.68
CA GLY A 122 8.23 2.12 2.75
C GLY A 122 8.57 1.35 1.49
N SER A 123 9.85 1.30 1.16
CA SER A 123 10.37 0.50 0.05
C SER A 123 11.78 0.02 0.36
N GLU A 124 12.13 -1.19 -0.09
CA GLU A 124 13.49 -1.74 -0.08
C GLU A 124 14.39 -1.08 -1.13
N GLU A 125 13.81 -0.29 -2.03
CA GLU A 125 14.51 0.41 -3.11
C GLU A 125 15.24 1.67 -2.63
N TYR A 126 15.07 2.08 -1.38
CA TYR A 126 15.76 3.21 -0.78
C TYR A 126 17.16 2.84 -0.27
N PRO A 127 18.18 3.72 -0.49
CA PRO A 127 18.19 4.88 -1.40
C PRO A 127 18.65 4.54 -2.83
N GLU A 128 19.08 3.31 -3.11
CA GLU A 128 19.90 2.89 -4.26
C GLU A 128 19.21 3.09 -5.60
N TYR A 129 17.87 2.98 -5.62
CA TYR A 129 17.09 3.05 -6.86
C TYR A 129 16.30 4.35 -7.02
N VAL A 130 16.53 5.34 -6.14
CA VAL A 130 15.93 6.68 -6.28
C VAL A 130 16.32 7.30 -7.62
N GLY A 131 15.32 7.80 -8.35
CA GLY A 131 15.52 8.38 -9.69
C GLY A 131 15.69 7.35 -10.81
N SER A 132 15.60 6.05 -10.50
CA SER A 132 15.71 4.97 -11.49
C SER A 132 14.36 4.64 -12.13
N LYS A 133 14.36 3.66 -13.05
CA LYS A 133 13.14 3.07 -13.60
C LYS A 133 12.38 2.14 -12.64
N TYR A 134 13.01 1.74 -11.54
CA TYR A 134 12.39 0.98 -10.47
C TYR A 134 11.78 1.99 -9.50
N ASN A 135 10.47 2.06 -9.48
CA ASN A 135 9.74 3.12 -8.78
C ASN A 135 8.47 2.55 -8.16
N ASP A 136 8.59 2.08 -6.93
CA ASP A 136 7.43 1.65 -6.18
C ASP A 136 6.47 2.82 -5.98
N VAL A 137 5.19 2.54 -6.13
CA VAL A 137 4.13 3.54 -6.05
C VAL A 137 3.00 3.04 -5.16
N PHE A 138 2.48 3.95 -4.36
CA PHE A 138 1.27 3.75 -3.57
C PHE A 138 0.16 4.68 -4.07
N ALA A 139 -1.06 4.16 -4.13
CA ALA A 139 -2.24 4.97 -4.43
C ALA A 139 -3.42 4.58 -3.53
N PHE A 140 -4.16 5.58 -3.11
CA PHE A 140 -5.46 5.44 -2.47
C PHE A 140 -6.52 6.04 -3.39
N ILE A 141 -7.21 5.18 -4.14
CA ILE A 141 -8.16 5.60 -5.17
C ILE A 141 -9.57 5.66 -4.58
N VAL A 142 -10.13 6.84 -4.55
CA VAL A 142 -11.52 7.07 -4.13
C VAL A 142 -12.41 7.31 -5.34
N ASN A 143 -13.57 6.66 -5.36
CA ASN A 143 -14.59 6.86 -6.37
C ASN A 143 -15.97 7.01 -5.72
N GLY A 144 -16.74 8.01 -6.14
CA GLY A 144 -18.07 8.29 -5.62
C GLY A 144 -18.80 9.30 -6.48
N GLU A 145 -19.94 9.77 -6.02
CA GLU A 145 -20.76 10.72 -6.79
C GLU A 145 -20.02 12.01 -7.15
N LYS A 146 -19.28 12.57 -6.18
CA LYS A 146 -18.55 13.84 -6.31
C LYS A 146 -17.08 13.68 -6.65
N VAL A 147 -16.53 12.47 -6.52
CA VAL A 147 -15.11 12.17 -6.73
C VAL A 147 -15.00 11.03 -7.73
N LYS A 148 -14.35 11.26 -8.86
CA LYS A 148 -14.23 10.26 -9.93
C LYS A 148 -12.82 9.71 -9.99
N ARG A 149 -12.61 8.52 -9.39
CA ARG A 149 -11.35 7.75 -9.38
C ARG A 149 -10.11 8.62 -9.08
N ALA A 150 -10.19 9.40 -8.03
CA ALA A 150 -9.10 10.28 -7.63
C ALA A 150 -8.13 9.56 -6.69
N ASN A 151 -6.82 9.66 -6.98
CA ASN A 151 -5.81 9.29 -6.01
C ASN A 151 -5.72 10.37 -4.94
N ILE A 152 -5.97 10.01 -3.67
CA ILE A 152 -5.86 10.90 -2.51
C ILE A 152 -4.57 10.70 -1.72
N ALA A 153 -3.77 9.67 -2.05
CA ALA A 153 -2.42 9.51 -1.52
C ALA A 153 -1.46 10.38 -2.34
N ILE A 154 -1.35 11.63 -1.95
CA ILE A 154 -0.49 12.63 -2.57
C ILE A 154 0.47 13.20 -1.55
N VAL A 155 1.66 13.58 -2.00
CA VAL A 155 2.65 14.25 -1.15
C VAL A 155 2.12 15.65 -0.79
N PRO A 156 2.01 15.97 0.50
CA PRO A 156 1.46 17.26 0.93
C PRO A 156 2.19 18.46 0.30
N GLY A 157 1.44 19.42 -0.18
CA GLY A 157 1.97 20.69 -0.70
C GLY A 157 2.43 20.68 -2.16
N ILE A 158 2.66 19.52 -2.79
CA ILE A 158 3.18 19.45 -4.17
C ILE A 158 2.29 18.67 -5.13
N ASN A 159 1.23 18.05 -4.64
CA ASN A 159 0.24 17.29 -5.45
C ASN A 159 0.83 16.19 -6.35
N LEU A 160 1.93 15.58 -5.93
CA LEU A 160 2.54 14.43 -6.59
C LEU A 160 2.11 13.12 -5.91
N PRO A 161 2.02 12.01 -6.64
CA PRO A 161 1.71 10.71 -6.05
C PRO A 161 2.84 10.26 -5.12
N VAL A 162 2.52 9.40 -4.16
CA VAL A 162 3.51 8.79 -3.28
C VAL A 162 4.24 7.68 -4.03
N SER A 163 5.55 7.85 -4.17
CA SER A 163 6.45 6.88 -4.80
C SER A 163 7.89 7.12 -4.34
N ILE A 164 8.80 6.18 -4.61
CA ILE A 164 10.22 6.33 -4.31
C ILE A 164 10.79 7.60 -4.94
N ASN A 165 10.42 7.89 -6.19
CA ASN A 165 10.95 9.02 -6.93
C ASN A 165 10.37 10.38 -6.53
N THR A 166 9.27 10.40 -5.77
CA THR A 166 8.62 11.64 -5.31
C THR A 166 8.79 11.91 -3.82
N LEU A 167 9.13 10.89 -3.04
CA LEU A 167 9.32 10.95 -1.59
C LEU A 167 10.56 10.16 -1.23
N ASN A 168 11.66 10.84 -0.93
CA ASN A 168 12.94 10.20 -0.62
C ASN A 168 13.86 11.13 0.17
N GLY A 169 15.07 10.68 0.49
CA GLY A 169 16.05 11.41 1.29
C GLY A 169 16.43 12.78 0.77
N ASP A 170 16.33 13.01 -0.53
CA ASP A 170 16.71 14.27 -1.18
C ASP A 170 15.50 15.15 -1.51
N LEU A 171 14.32 14.55 -1.64
CA LEU A 171 13.09 15.23 -2.07
C LEU A 171 11.93 14.98 -1.09
N ASN A 172 11.29 16.09 -0.70
CA ASN A 172 10.02 16.06 0.03
C ASN A 172 10.06 15.26 1.35
N GLN A 173 11.17 15.33 2.08
CA GLN A 173 11.25 14.80 3.44
C GLN A 173 10.24 15.53 4.33
N PHE A 174 9.28 14.77 4.88
CA PHE A 174 8.44 15.24 5.96
C PHE A 174 8.95 14.61 7.26
N THR A 175 9.63 15.40 8.08
CA THR A 175 9.79 15.05 9.49
C THR A 175 8.44 15.28 10.16
N MET A 176 7.82 14.22 10.65
CA MET A 176 6.69 14.30 11.58
C MET A 176 7.18 14.75 12.94
#